data_6762e3390c950a662a98aabe7383b966
#
_entry.id   6762e3390c950a662a98aabe7383b966
#
_cell.length_a   1.000
_cell.length_b   1.000
_cell.length_c   1.000
_cell.angle_alpha   90.00
_cell.angle_beta   90.00
_cell.angle_gamma   90.00
#
_symmetry.space_group_name_H-M   'P 1'
#
loop_
_entity.id
_entity.type
_entity.pdbx_description
1 polymer ?
#
loop_
_entity_poly.entity_id
_entity_poly.type
_entity_poly.pdbx_seq_one_letter_code
_entity_poly.pdbx_strand_id
1 'polypeptide(L)'
;RDRVVILIAETILNGVFLGENLTGSSAAGMTWAFAFSAVNVSFGVLFAPLIRNINHVRGGLKLFGYFVALIWLSIIAAFNFLIGHFRDAITLPEGEGMADAYKALEAMELSPFGLGEPVSYFLVALGMVCALIALLDSFFHADTYPGYGKKSLQLDDFEENLLALKTEANSDQARIYDDFVIEGNKLIKSASAHITNLQQTIGFIELRITAEYSDYFENLAGSFQAVIEQYRTSNTSARDSQTPRYFQDRIEF
;
A
#
# COMPACT_ATOMS: atom_id res chain seq x y z
N ARG A 1 10.79 -1.34 5.74
CA ARG A 1 11.98 -1.90 6.40
C ARG A 1 12.57 -3.03 5.56
N ASP A 2 11.77 -4.00 5.14
CA ASP A 2 12.22 -5.19 4.41
C ASP A 2 12.77 -4.85 3.02
N ARG A 3 12.18 -3.87 2.31
CA ARG A 3 12.66 -3.37 1.00
C ARG A 3 14.05 -2.77 1.05
N VAL A 4 14.40 -2.10 2.14
CA VAL A 4 15.74 -1.54 2.35
C VAL A 4 16.75 -2.67 2.58
N VAL A 5 16.35 -3.71 3.30
CA VAL A 5 17.19 -4.90 3.50
C VAL A 5 17.45 -5.63 2.17
N ILE A 6 16.40 -5.80 1.35
CA ILE A 6 16.53 -6.41 0.01
C ILE A 6 17.47 -5.56 -0.87
N LEU A 7 17.27 -4.25 -0.90
CA LEU A 7 18.13 -3.33 -1.66
C LEU A 7 19.60 -3.42 -1.24
N ILE A 8 19.86 -3.42 0.07
CA ILE A 8 21.23 -3.51 0.61
C ILE A 8 21.83 -4.87 0.27
N ALA A 9 21.11 -5.97 0.48
CA ALA A 9 21.60 -7.32 0.20
C ALA A 9 21.91 -7.50 -1.30
N GLU A 10 21.02 -7.08 -2.18
CA GLU A 10 21.23 -7.10 -3.63
C GLU A 10 22.42 -6.24 -4.04
N THR A 11 22.53 -5.03 -3.48
CA THR A 11 23.67 -4.12 -3.76
C THR A 11 25.01 -4.75 -3.37
N ILE A 12 25.09 -5.40 -2.20
CA ILE A 12 26.31 -6.03 -1.74
C ILE A 12 26.68 -7.22 -2.66
N LEU A 13 25.72 -8.08 -2.98
CA LEU A 13 25.95 -9.24 -3.82
C LEU A 13 26.36 -8.82 -5.24
N ASN A 14 25.60 -7.93 -5.85
CA ASN A 14 25.93 -7.41 -7.19
C ASN A 14 27.25 -6.63 -7.19
N GLY A 15 27.55 -5.90 -6.11
CA GLY A 15 28.77 -5.13 -5.96
C GLY A 15 30.03 -5.98 -5.94
N VAL A 16 29.98 -7.16 -5.34
CA VAL A 16 31.08 -8.14 -5.35
C VAL A 16 31.34 -8.59 -6.79
N PHE A 17 30.30 -8.99 -7.54
CA PHE A 17 30.45 -9.51 -8.90
C PHE A 17 30.82 -8.45 -9.94
N LEU A 18 30.38 -7.21 -9.75
CA LEU A 18 30.71 -6.10 -10.65
C LEU A 18 32.08 -5.46 -10.29
N GLY A 19 32.41 -5.44 -8.99
CA GLY A 19 33.61 -4.76 -8.49
C GLY A 19 34.91 -5.44 -8.85
N GLU A 20 34.90 -6.77 -9.06
CA GLU A 20 36.11 -7.52 -9.44
C GLU A 20 36.66 -7.15 -10.81
N ASN A 21 35.82 -6.62 -11.70
CA ASN A 21 36.16 -6.38 -13.12
C ASN A 21 36.17 -4.91 -13.52
N LEU A 22 35.65 -3.99 -12.70
CA LEU A 22 35.70 -2.56 -12.99
C LEU A 22 37.09 -1.99 -12.71
N THR A 23 37.77 -1.56 -13.79
CA THR A 23 39.03 -0.82 -13.71
C THR A 23 38.78 0.51 -13.01
N GLY A 24 39.16 0.63 -11.75
CA GLY A 24 39.12 1.92 -11.08
C GLY A 24 38.86 1.91 -9.58
N SER A 25 37.99 1.11 -9.07
CA SER A 25 37.88 0.79 -7.63
C SER A 25 36.63 -0.05 -7.35
N SER A 26 36.66 -0.81 -6.26
CA SER A 26 35.46 -1.46 -5.68
C SER A 26 34.29 -0.49 -5.44
N ALA A 27 34.58 0.80 -5.27
CA ALA A 27 33.57 1.85 -5.10
C ALA A 27 32.74 2.10 -6.38
N ALA A 28 33.33 2.04 -7.57
CA ALA A 28 32.58 2.17 -8.83
C ALA A 28 31.63 0.98 -9.02
N GLY A 29 32.10 -0.25 -8.77
CA GLY A 29 31.27 -1.44 -8.83
C GLY A 29 30.08 -1.39 -7.87
N MET A 30 30.30 -0.93 -6.64
CA MET A 30 29.24 -0.74 -5.65
C MET A 30 28.22 0.33 -6.07
N THR A 31 28.65 1.41 -6.71
CA THR A 31 27.75 2.47 -7.20
C THR A 31 26.83 1.94 -8.30
N TRP A 32 27.36 1.23 -9.27
CA TRP A 32 26.57 0.59 -10.33
C TRP A 32 25.64 -0.48 -9.77
N ALA A 33 26.14 -1.33 -8.86
CA ALA A 33 25.32 -2.32 -8.20
C ALA A 33 24.14 -1.71 -7.44
N PHE A 34 24.37 -0.61 -6.72
CA PHE A 34 23.31 0.12 -6.03
C PHE A 34 22.29 0.68 -7.03
N ALA A 35 22.73 1.28 -8.11
CA ALA A 35 21.83 1.83 -9.14
C ALA A 35 20.95 0.72 -9.75
N PHE A 36 21.53 -0.42 -10.12
CA PHE A 36 20.79 -1.54 -10.67
C PHE A 36 19.81 -2.17 -9.67
N SER A 37 20.24 -2.36 -8.43
CA SER A 37 19.39 -2.87 -7.35
C SER A 37 18.24 -1.92 -7.04
N ALA A 38 18.49 -0.60 -7.03
CA ALA A 38 17.45 0.41 -6.83
C ALA A 38 16.39 0.35 -7.94
N VAL A 39 16.79 0.15 -9.18
CA VAL A 39 15.86 -0.01 -10.31
C VAL A 39 15.05 -1.31 -10.17
N ASN A 40 15.69 -2.44 -9.88
CA ASN A 40 15.02 -3.73 -9.67
C ASN A 40 13.95 -3.66 -8.58
N VAL A 41 14.31 -3.15 -7.39
CA VAL A 41 13.38 -2.99 -6.26
C VAL A 41 12.26 -2.01 -6.62
N SER A 42 12.58 -0.90 -7.28
CA SER A 42 11.58 0.10 -7.69
C SER A 42 10.55 -0.48 -8.64
N PHE A 43 10.96 -1.27 -9.64
CA PHE A 43 10.02 -1.94 -10.53
C PHE A 43 9.12 -2.93 -9.77
N GLY A 44 9.64 -3.68 -8.82
CA GLY A 44 8.82 -4.55 -7.97
C GLY A 44 7.76 -3.77 -7.22
N VAL A 45 8.15 -2.67 -6.57
CA VAL A 45 7.24 -1.83 -5.77
C VAL A 45 6.19 -1.13 -6.62
N LEU A 46 6.58 -0.57 -7.77
CA LEU A 46 5.68 0.21 -8.64
C LEU A 46 4.64 -0.66 -9.35
N PHE A 47 5.01 -1.87 -9.76
CA PHE A 47 4.11 -2.75 -10.48
C PHE A 47 3.20 -3.58 -9.57
N ALA A 48 3.57 -3.82 -8.31
CA ALA A 48 2.78 -4.62 -7.38
C ALA A 48 1.31 -4.16 -7.23
N PRO A 49 0.99 -2.85 -7.11
CA PRO A 49 -0.39 -2.39 -7.03
C PRO A 49 -1.22 -2.73 -8.28
N LEU A 50 -0.60 -2.69 -9.44
CA LEU A 50 -1.24 -3.00 -10.72
C LEU A 50 -1.44 -4.52 -10.89
N ILE A 51 -0.45 -5.31 -10.51
CA ILE A 51 -0.47 -6.77 -10.57
C ILE A 51 -1.51 -7.35 -9.60
N ARG A 52 -1.80 -6.70 -8.48
CA ARG A 52 -2.87 -7.12 -7.55
C ARG A 52 -4.24 -7.26 -8.21
N ASN A 53 -4.45 -6.68 -9.38
CA ASN A 53 -5.65 -6.90 -10.18
C ASN A 53 -5.94 -8.36 -10.51
N ILE A 54 -4.93 -9.23 -10.45
CA ILE A 54 -5.10 -10.67 -10.58
C ILE A 54 -6.17 -11.19 -9.61
N ASN A 55 -6.30 -10.58 -8.43
CA ASN A 55 -7.27 -10.96 -7.41
C ASN A 55 -8.61 -10.21 -7.51
N HIS A 56 -8.82 -9.43 -8.57
CA HIS A 56 -10.06 -8.67 -8.73
C HIS A 56 -11.23 -9.57 -9.13
N VAL A 57 -12.43 -9.30 -8.59
CA VAL A 57 -13.66 -10.05 -8.87
C VAL A 57 -14.11 -9.93 -10.34
N ARG A 58 -13.86 -8.76 -10.97
CA ARG A 58 -14.23 -8.52 -12.37
C ARG A 58 -13.22 -9.14 -13.31
N GLY A 59 -13.68 -10.03 -14.22
CA GLY A 59 -12.83 -10.76 -15.14
C GLY A 59 -11.91 -9.89 -16.01
N GLY A 60 -12.40 -8.76 -16.52
CA GLY A 60 -11.58 -7.83 -17.31
C GLY A 60 -10.40 -7.23 -16.54
N LEU A 61 -10.64 -6.88 -15.28
CA LEU A 61 -9.58 -6.36 -14.42
C LEU A 61 -8.57 -7.43 -14.02
N LYS A 62 -9.07 -8.66 -13.81
CA LYS A 62 -8.22 -9.81 -13.56
C LYS A 62 -7.28 -10.08 -14.74
N LEU A 63 -7.82 -10.04 -15.97
CA LEU A 63 -7.03 -10.20 -17.19
C LEU A 63 -5.93 -9.13 -17.32
N PHE A 64 -6.25 -7.90 -16.97
CA PHE A 64 -5.25 -6.81 -16.92
C PHE A 64 -4.17 -7.07 -15.88
N GLY A 65 -4.50 -7.53 -14.71
CA GLY A 65 -3.50 -7.90 -13.73
C GLY A 65 -2.48 -8.90 -14.29
N TYR A 66 -2.96 -9.92 -15.00
CA TYR A 66 -2.07 -10.87 -15.67
C TYR A 66 -1.24 -10.23 -16.78
N PHE A 67 -1.86 -9.36 -17.59
CA PHE A 67 -1.16 -8.63 -18.64
C PHE A 67 -0.04 -7.73 -18.07
N VAL A 68 -0.33 -7.00 -17.00
CA VAL A 68 0.67 -6.19 -16.29
C VAL A 68 1.79 -7.05 -15.69
N ALA A 69 1.45 -8.23 -15.14
CA ALA A 69 2.44 -9.16 -14.62
C ALA A 69 3.38 -9.66 -15.73
N LEU A 70 2.84 -9.94 -16.91
CA LEU A 70 3.63 -10.33 -18.08
C LEU A 70 4.55 -9.20 -18.53
N ILE A 71 4.05 -7.98 -18.63
CA ILE A 71 4.84 -6.79 -18.97
C ILE A 71 5.96 -6.59 -17.96
N TRP A 72 5.65 -6.66 -16.67
CA TRP A 72 6.64 -6.54 -15.60
C TRP A 72 7.74 -7.59 -15.74
N LEU A 73 7.36 -8.85 -15.95
CA LEU A 73 8.31 -9.95 -16.13
C LEU A 73 9.22 -9.70 -17.35
N SER A 74 8.65 -9.23 -18.45
CA SER A 74 9.43 -8.92 -19.67
C SER A 74 10.41 -7.77 -19.43
N ILE A 75 9.97 -6.70 -18.77
CA ILE A 75 10.82 -5.54 -18.46
C ILE A 75 11.95 -5.96 -17.52
N ILE A 76 11.64 -6.69 -16.45
CA ILE A 76 12.64 -7.07 -15.45
C ILE A 76 13.64 -8.07 -16.03
N ALA A 77 13.18 -8.99 -16.87
CA ALA A 77 14.06 -9.91 -17.58
C ALA A 77 15.00 -9.15 -18.51
N ALA A 78 14.47 -8.29 -19.39
CA ALA A 78 15.27 -7.49 -20.30
C ALA A 78 16.31 -6.62 -19.56
N PHE A 79 15.90 -5.98 -18.46
CA PHE A 79 16.78 -5.17 -17.63
C PHE A 79 17.91 -6.00 -16.99
N ASN A 80 17.60 -7.17 -16.43
CA ASN A 80 18.63 -8.01 -15.83
C ASN A 80 19.55 -8.67 -16.86
N PHE A 81 19.05 -9.03 -18.05
CA PHE A 81 19.92 -9.44 -19.15
C PHE A 81 20.83 -8.32 -19.63
N LEU A 82 20.35 -7.08 -19.67
CA LEU A 82 21.20 -5.91 -19.97
C LEU A 82 22.33 -5.75 -18.93
N ILE A 83 22.04 -5.97 -17.64
CA ILE A 83 23.07 -5.97 -16.58
C ILE A 83 24.07 -7.10 -16.81
N GLY A 84 23.61 -8.29 -17.21
CA GLY A 84 24.48 -9.41 -17.56
C GLY A 84 25.43 -9.09 -18.73
N HIS A 85 24.89 -8.50 -19.80
CA HIS A 85 25.70 -8.02 -20.94
C HIS A 85 26.65 -6.89 -20.54
N PHE A 86 26.22 -5.98 -19.68
CA PHE A 86 27.07 -4.93 -19.15
C PHE A 86 28.26 -5.52 -18.37
N ARG A 87 28.02 -6.54 -17.55
CA ARG A 87 29.08 -7.24 -16.84
C ARG A 87 30.07 -7.91 -17.82
N ASP A 88 29.57 -8.60 -18.84
CA ASP A 88 30.41 -9.24 -19.85
C ASP A 88 31.24 -8.20 -20.61
N ALA A 89 30.69 -7.03 -20.91
CA ALA A 89 31.40 -5.95 -21.60
C ALA A 89 32.57 -5.39 -20.76
N ILE A 90 32.39 -5.23 -19.44
CA ILE A 90 33.45 -4.73 -18.54
C ILE A 90 34.54 -5.76 -18.25
N THR A 91 34.30 -7.06 -18.50
CA THR A 91 35.35 -8.09 -18.37
C THR A 91 36.33 -8.10 -19.53
N LEU A 92 36.01 -7.43 -20.63
CA LEU A 92 36.91 -7.28 -21.79
C LEU A 92 37.96 -6.20 -21.52
N PRO A 93 39.26 -6.42 -21.89
CA PRO A 93 40.35 -5.56 -21.45
C PRO A 93 40.40 -4.15 -22.06
N GLU A 94 39.39 -3.72 -22.81
CA GLU A 94 39.36 -2.44 -23.55
C GLU A 94 38.11 -1.59 -23.21
N GLY A 95 37.78 -1.37 -21.95
CA GLY A 95 36.54 -0.64 -21.61
C GLY A 95 36.72 0.60 -20.73
N GLU A 96 36.21 1.74 -21.18
CA GLU A 96 35.92 2.89 -20.30
C GLU A 96 34.41 3.01 -20.12
N GLY A 97 33.91 2.84 -18.92
CA GLY A 97 32.55 2.82 -18.39
C GLY A 97 31.34 3.15 -19.28
N MET A 98 31.37 4.28 -20.04
CA MET A 98 30.26 4.64 -20.91
C MET A 98 30.31 3.86 -22.25
N ALA A 99 31.51 3.52 -22.76
CA ALA A 99 31.68 2.70 -23.95
C ALA A 99 31.19 1.27 -23.70
N ASP A 100 31.33 0.76 -22.47
CA ASP A 100 30.88 -0.57 -22.09
C ASP A 100 29.36 -0.69 -22.06
N ALA A 101 28.66 0.37 -21.71
CA ALA A 101 27.19 0.41 -21.76
C ALA A 101 26.68 0.30 -23.21
N TYR A 102 27.32 0.96 -24.17
CA TYR A 102 26.98 0.82 -25.59
C TYR A 102 27.27 -0.57 -26.14
N LYS A 103 28.41 -1.15 -25.77
CA LYS A 103 28.78 -2.54 -26.15
C LYS A 103 27.77 -3.54 -25.58
N ALA A 104 27.29 -3.33 -24.32
CA ALA A 104 26.27 -4.16 -23.70
C ALA A 104 24.93 -4.10 -24.46
N LEU A 105 24.50 -2.91 -24.90
CA LEU A 105 23.30 -2.75 -25.71
C LEU A 105 23.43 -3.42 -27.09
N GLU A 106 24.53 -3.25 -27.74
CA GLU A 106 24.81 -3.90 -29.04
C GLU A 106 24.84 -5.42 -28.93
N ALA A 107 25.50 -5.95 -27.88
CA ALA A 107 25.54 -7.38 -27.60
C ALA A 107 24.12 -7.93 -27.29
N MET A 108 23.32 -7.19 -26.56
CA MET A 108 21.94 -7.56 -26.26
C MET A 108 21.04 -7.53 -27.51
N GLU A 109 21.27 -6.60 -28.45
CA GLU A 109 20.55 -6.54 -29.73
C GLU A 109 20.87 -7.75 -30.61
N LEU A 110 22.14 -8.14 -30.66
CA LEU A 110 22.61 -9.28 -31.46
C LEU A 110 22.20 -10.64 -30.85
N SER A 111 22.28 -10.78 -29.54
CA SER A 111 21.99 -12.04 -28.84
C SER A 111 21.38 -11.78 -27.46
N PRO A 112 20.09 -11.49 -27.33
CA PRO A 112 19.45 -11.03 -26.09
C PRO A 112 19.69 -11.96 -24.88
N PHE A 113 19.80 -13.25 -25.11
CA PHE A 113 19.96 -14.27 -24.04
C PHE A 113 21.35 -14.90 -24.01
N GLY A 114 22.24 -14.53 -24.94
CA GLY A 114 23.57 -15.10 -25.09
C GLY A 114 24.61 -14.35 -24.26
N LEU A 115 24.81 -14.73 -23.01
CA LEU A 115 25.87 -14.19 -22.16
C LEU A 115 27.17 -14.98 -22.33
N GLY A 116 28.31 -14.28 -22.26
CA GLY A 116 29.62 -14.89 -22.45
C GLY A 116 30.11 -15.74 -21.29
N GLU A 117 29.72 -15.36 -20.07
CA GLU A 117 30.20 -16.03 -18.85
C GLU A 117 29.07 -16.61 -17.99
N PRO A 118 29.29 -17.77 -17.35
CA PRO A 118 28.30 -18.37 -16.43
C PRO A 118 27.95 -17.46 -15.25
N VAL A 119 28.88 -16.62 -14.79
CA VAL A 119 28.66 -15.69 -13.67
C VAL A 119 27.66 -14.60 -14.06
N SER A 120 27.60 -14.19 -15.33
CA SER A 120 26.62 -13.23 -15.80
C SER A 120 25.19 -13.79 -15.76
N TYR A 121 25.00 -15.08 -16.07
CA TYR A 121 23.71 -15.74 -15.86
C TYR A 121 23.31 -15.81 -14.39
N PHE A 122 24.29 -16.05 -13.51
CA PHE A 122 24.01 -16.04 -12.06
C PHE A 122 23.57 -14.64 -11.60
N LEU A 123 24.21 -13.58 -12.10
CA LEU A 123 23.84 -12.20 -11.80
C LEU A 123 22.41 -11.87 -12.28
N VAL A 124 22.06 -12.29 -13.50
CA VAL A 124 20.69 -12.17 -14.04
C VAL A 124 19.68 -12.88 -13.12
N ALA A 125 19.96 -14.13 -12.76
CA ALA A 125 19.10 -14.90 -11.89
C ALA A 125 18.91 -14.24 -10.51
N LEU A 126 20.00 -13.74 -9.93
CA LEU A 126 20.00 -13.04 -8.65
C LEU A 126 19.15 -11.79 -8.70
N GLY A 127 19.35 -10.93 -9.72
CA GLY A 127 18.57 -9.70 -9.89
C GLY A 127 17.06 -9.98 -10.10
N MET A 128 16.73 -11.02 -10.88
CA MET A 128 15.33 -11.43 -11.07
C MET A 128 14.69 -11.92 -9.75
N VAL A 129 15.42 -12.69 -8.95
CA VAL A 129 14.96 -13.17 -7.64
C VAL A 129 14.74 -11.98 -6.69
N CYS A 130 15.66 -11.03 -6.62
CA CYS A 130 15.53 -9.84 -5.78
C CYS A 130 14.34 -8.98 -6.21
N ALA A 131 14.15 -8.77 -7.52
CA ALA A 131 12.99 -8.05 -8.05
C ALA A 131 11.68 -8.77 -7.73
N LEU A 132 11.66 -10.11 -7.79
CA LEU A 132 10.50 -10.91 -7.43
C LEU A 132 10.20 -10.81 -5.93
N ILE A 133 11.22 -10.88 -5.06
CA ILE A 133 11.03 -10.70 -3.62
C ILE A 133 10.48 -9.31 -3.31
N ALA A 134 11.00 -8.26 -3.95
CA ALA A 134 10.51 -6.89 -3.80
C ALA A 134 9.04 -6.74 -4.28
N LEU A 135 8.69 -7.41 -5.39
CA LEU A 135 7.32 -7.46 -5.88
C LEU A 135 6.40 -8.16 -4.87
N LEU A 136 6.79 -9.35 -4.40
CA LEU A 136 5.99 -10.15 -3.45
C LEU A 136 5.83 -9.41 -2.12
N ASP A 137 6.90 -8.84 -1.56
CA ASP A 137 6.82 -8.00 -0.38
C ASP A 137 5.82 -6.86 -0.57
N SER A 138 5.92 -6.14 -1.68
CA SER A 138 5.00 -5.05 -1.99
C SER A 138 3.58 -5.53 -2.27
N PHE A 139 3.42 -6.72 -2.86
CA PHE A 139 2.12 -7.33 -3.15
C PHE A 139 1.38 -7.74 -1.86
N PHE A 140 2.08 -8.36 -0.90
CA PHE A 140 1.50 -8.84 0.35
C PHE A 140 1.45 -7.79 1.46
N HIS A 141 2.32 -6.79 1.43
CA HIS A 141 2.36 -5.72 2.44
C HIS A 141 1.12 -4.81 2.41
N ALA A 142 0.50 -4.68 1.26
CA ALA A 142 -0.81 -4.08 1.14
C ALA A 142 -1.80 -5.19 0.75
N ASP A 143 -3.08 -4.90 0.90
CA ASP A 143 -4.14 -5.85 0.62
C ASP A 143 -3.95 -6.72 -0.61
N THR A 144 -3.94 -8.02 -0.40
CA THR A 144 -3.92 -9.02 -1.46
C THR A 144 -5.17 -8.93 -2.36
N TYR A 145 -6.30 -8.53 -1.78
CA TYR A 145 -7.53 -8.17 -2.51
C TYR A 145 -7.64 -6.66 -2.59
N PRO A 146 -7.73 -6.07 -3.79
CA PRO A 146 -7.73 -4.62 -3.95
C PRO A 146 -8.75 -3.94 -3.03
N GLY A 147 -8.32 -3.45 -1.89
CA GLY A 147 -9.03 -2.64 -0.92
C GLY A 147 -9.78 -3.32 0.21
N TYR A 148 -9.65 -4.61 0.37
CA TYR A 148 -10.37 -5.32 1.41
C TYR A 148 -9.79 -5.09 2.81
N GLY A 149 -8.50 -5.24 3.05
CA GLY A 149 -7.94 -5.16 4.40
C GLY A 149 -7.89 -3.75 4.98
N LYS A 150 -7.65 -2.74 4.13
CA LYS A 150 -7.77 -1.35 4.58
C LYS A 150 -9.21 -1.00 4.91
N LYS A 151 -10.19 -1.55 4.14
CA LYS A 151 -11.61 -1.49 4.48
C LYS A 151 -11.95 -2.22 5.75
N SER A 152 -11.34 -3.38 5.97
CA SER A 152 -11.51 -4.14 7.20
C SER A 152 -10.99 -3.35 8.39
N LEU A 153 -9.76 -2.81 8.31
CA LEU A 153 -9.20 -1.95 9.36
C LEU A 153 -10.07 -0.70 9.62
N GLN A 154 -10.60 -0.10 8.57
CA GLN A 154 -11.48 1.06 8.71
C GLN A 154 -12.85 0.67 9.24
N LEU A 155 -13.33 -0.53 8.94
CA LEU A 155 -14.55 -1.08 9.52
C LEU A 155 -14.34 -1.39 11.00
N ASP A 156 -13.19 -1.97 11.35
CA ASP A 156 -12.82 -2.27 12.74
C ASP A 156 -12.70 -0.98 13.56
N ASP A 157 -11.99 0.04 13.04
CA ASP A 157 -11.91 1.39 13.64
C ASP A 157 -13.29 2.03 13.79
N PHE A 158 -14.16 1.79 12.82
CA PHE A 158 -15.52 2.27 12.84
C PHE A 158 -16.39 1.54 13.85
N GLU A 159 -16.31 0.21 13.91
CA GLU A 159 -17.01 -0.60 14.90
C GLU A 159 -16.56 -0.25 16.32
N GLU A 160 -15.26 0.00 16.53
CA GLU A 160 -14.71 0.43 17.80
C GLU A 160 -15.23 1.83 18.21
N ASN A 161 -15.18 2.79 17.27
CA ASN A 161 -15.73 4.13 17.49
C ASN A 161 -17.25 4.09 17.73
N LEU A 162 -17.95 3.26 16.98
CA LEU A 162 -19.38 3.02 17.15
C LEU A 162 -19.69 2.42 18.54
N LEU A 163 -18.91 1.45 18.98
CA LEU A 163 -19.05 0.81 20.28
C LEU A 163 -18.74 1.79 21.41
N ALA A 164 -17.70 2.60 21.27
CA ALA A 164 -17.34 3.65 22.22
C ALA A 164 -18.46 4.68 22.35
N LEU A 165 -18.99 5.19 21.23
CA LEU A 165 -20.12 6.12 21.20
C LEU A 165 -21.39 5.51 21.78
N LYS A 166 -21.67 4.24 21.47
CA LYS A 166 -22.82 3.53 22.00
C LYS A 166 -22.69 3.31 23.52
N THR A 167 -21.47 3.06 23.99
CA THR A 167 -21.17 2.91 25.41
C THR A 167 -21.27 4.26 26.13
N GLU A 168 -20.76 5.33 25.54
CA GLU A 168 -20.87 6.69 26.05
C GLU A 168 -22.32 7.15 26.10
N ALA A 169 -23.08 6.95 25.02
CA ALA A 169 -24.51 7.23 24.97
C ALA A 169 -25.32 6.44 26.04
N ASN A 170 -24.99 5.15 26.20
CA ASN A 170 -25.64 4.32 27.23
C ASN A 170 -25.25 4.75 28.67
N SER A 171 -23.97 5.10 28.92
CA SER A 171 -23.53 5.58 30.22
C SER A 171 -24.11 6.93 30.56
N ASP A 172 -24.23 7.82 29.58
CA ASP A 172 -24.87 9.11 29.72
C ASP A 172 -26.38 8.99 29.94
N GLN A 173 -27.02 8.05 29.23
CA GLN A 173 -28.42 7.73 29.45
C GLN A 173 -28.65 7.15 30.85
N ALA A 174 -27.78 6.26 31.35
CA ALA A 174 -27.86 5.73 32.70
C ALA A 174 -27.65 6.83 33.76
N ARG A 175 -26.66 7.68 33.58
CA ARG A 175 -26.40 8.83 34.45
C ARG A 175 -27.57 9.81 34.47
N ILE A 176 -28.14 10.11 33.30
CA ILE A 176 -29.31 10.97 33.17
C ILE A 176 -30.54 10.34 33.92
N TYR A 177 -30.68 9.03 33.79
CA TYR A 177 -31.75 8.32 34.48
C TYR A 177 -31.58 8.37 36.00
N ASP A 178 -30.36 8.14 36.51
CA ASP A 178 -30.03 8.21 37.92
C ASP A 178 -30.22 9.64 38.47
N ASP A 179 -29.74 10.65 37.74
CA ASP A 179 -29.91 12.06 38.07
C ASP A 179 -31.40 12.42 38.12
N PHE A 180 -32.17 11.93 37.14
CA PHE A 180 -33.60 12.14 37.07
C PHE A 180 -34.35 11.50 38.25
N VAL A 181 -33.95 10.27 38.65
CA VAL A 181 -34.53 9.56 39.82
C VAL A 181 -34.21 10.29 41.10
N ILE A 182 -32.96 10.75 41.25
CA ILE A 182 -32.53 11.52 42.43
C ILE A 182 -33.27 12.86 42.51
N GLU A 183 -33.37 13.56 41.41
CA GLU A 183 -34.08 14.83 41.31
C GLU A 183 -35.59 14.64 41.53
N GLY A 184 -36.20 13.61 40.92
CA GLY A 184 -37.57 13.21 41.13
C GLY A 184 -37.91 12.89 42.59
N ASN A 185 -37.00 12.19 43.27
CA ASN A 185 -37.14 11.90 44.69
C ASN A 185 -37.04 13.15 45.60
N LYS A 186 -36.18 14.10 45.21
CA LYS A 186 -36.17 15.42 45.88
C LYS A 186 -37.47 16.20 45.61
N LEU A 187 -37.95 16.11 44.36
CA LEU A 187 -39.16 16.77 43.90
C LEU A 187 -40.42 16.25 44.63
N ILE A 188 -40.51 14.94 44.85
CA ILE A 188 -41.58 14.32 45.64
C ILE A 188 -41.64 14.89 47.05
N LYS A 189 -40.50 15.31 47.57
CA LYS A 189 -40.40 15.88 48.92
C LYS A 189 -40.75 17.37 49.04
N SER A 190 -40.85 18.08 47.95
CA SER A 190 -41.15 19.52 47.98
C SER A 190 -42.13 19.92 46.85
N ALA A 191 -43.40 19.57 47.06
CA ALA A 191 -44.42 19.41 46.03
C ALA A 191 -44.85 20.64 45.18
N SER A 192 -44.42 21.83 45.44
CA SER A 192 -44.93 23.00 44.65
C SER A 192 -43.89 23.74 43.79
N ALA A 193 -42.58 23.53 44.02
CA ALA A 193 -41.52 24.23 43.25
C ALA A 193 -41.05 23.45 42.00
N HIS A 194 -41.53 22.27 41.78
CA HIS A 194 -40.81 21.27 41.01
C HIS A 194 -41.28 20.98 39.60
N ILE A 195 -42.50 21.36 39.22
CA ILE A 195 -43.01 21.16 37.84
C ILE A 195 -42.11 21.93 36.81
N THR A 196 -41.65 23.11 37.18
CA THR A 196 -40.78 23.91 36.30
C THR A 196 -39.37 23.25 36.20
N ASN A 197 -38.83 22.71 37.29
CA ASN A 197 -37.55 21.99 37.25
C ASN A 197 -37.67 20.66 36.46
N LEU A 198 -38.81 19.96 36.58
CA LEU A 198 -39.05 18.75 35.80
C LEU A 198 -39.04 19.05 34.28
N GLN A 199 -39.74 20.12 33.87
CA GLN A 199 -39.73 20.53 32.45
C GLN A 199 -38.37 20.91 31.92
N GLN A 200 -37.55 21.58 32.75
CA GLN A 200 -36.15 21.89 32.39
C GLN A 200 -35.28 20.64 32.29
N THR A 201 -35.44 19.69 33.22
CA THR A 201 -34.68 18.43 33.22
C THR A 201 -35.04 17.55 32.01
N ILE A 202 -36.31 17.48 31.64
CA ILE A 202 -36.76 16.80 30.41
C ILE A 202 -36.20 17.45 29.18
N GLY A 203 -36.24 18.79 29.10
CA GLY A 203 -35.64 19.52 27.94
C GLY A 203 -34.13 19.29 27.80
N PHE A 204 -33.39 19.17 28.93
CA PHE A 204 -31.97 18.85 28.90
C PHE A 204 -31.68 17.40 28.43
N ILE A 205 -32.52 16.43 28.83
CA ILE A 205 -32.41 15.04 28.38
C ILE A 205 -32.67 14.94 26.87
N GLU A 206 -33.68 15.62 26.34
CA GLU A 206 -34.00 15.66 24.91
C GLU A 206 -32.88 16.27 24.09
N LEU A 207 -32.35 17.41 24.53
CA LEU A 207 -31.22 18.08 23.86
C LEU A 207 -29.96 17.19 23.85
N ARG A 208 -29.68 16.53 24.95
CA ARG A 208 -28.47 15.69 25.07
C ARG A 208 -28.59 14.42 24.23
N ILE A 209 -29.76 13.76 24.25
CA ILE A 209 -30.01 12.59 23.41
C ILE A 209 -29.88 12.96 21.93
N THR A 210 -30.43 14.11 21.53
CA THR A 210 -30.32 14.59 20.14
C THR A 210 -28.87 14.85 19.74
N ALA A 211 -28.05 15.47 20.62
CA ALA A 211 -26.63 15.70 20.35
C ALA A 211 -25.83 14.40 20.25
N GLU A 212 -26.04 13.45 21.15
CA GLU A 212 -25.35 12.15 21.15
C GLU A 212 -25.71 11.30 19.91
N TYR A 213 -26.98 11.36 19.46
CA TYR A 213 -27.39 10.72 18.20
C TYR A 213 -26.76 11.40 16.97
N SER A 214 -26.61 12.72 16.99
CA SER A 214 -25.92 13.45 15.91
C SER A 214 -24.47 13.01 15.76
N ASP A 215 -23.71 13.01 16.86
CA ASP A 215 -22.30 12.55 16.89
C ASP A 215 -22.14 11.10 16.42
N TYR A 216 -23.08 10.24 16.80
CA TYR A 216 -23.11 8.85 16.37
C TYR A 216 -23.28 8.72 14.84
N PHE A 217 -24.22 9.44 14.27
CA PHE A 217 -24.47 9.41 12.82
C PHE A 217 -23.33 10.03 12.00
N GLU A 218 -22.67 11.08 12.51
CA GLU A 218 -21.48 11.65 11.86
C GLU A 218 -20.32 10.65 11.81
N ASN A 219 -20.06 9.93 12.90
CA ASN A 219 -19.02 8.89 12.94
C ASN A 219 -19.36 7.68 12.05
N LEU A 220 -20.64 7.32 11.97
CA LEU A 220 -21.13 6.30 11.04
C LEU A 220 -20.88 6.70 9.58
N ALA A 221 -21.27 7.91 9.21
CA ALA A 221 -21.05 8.46 7.87
C ALA A 221 -19.56 8.52 7.52
N GLY A 222 -18.72 8.99 8.45
CA GLY A 222 -17.26 9.03 8.28
C GLY A 222 -16.65 7.65 8.02
N SER A 223 -17.15 6.63 8.67
CA SER A 223 -16.66 5.27 8.51
C SER A 223 -17.10 4.64 7.19
N PHE A 224 -18.32 4.88 6.76
CA PHE A 224 -18.77 4.51 5.42
C PHE A 224 -17.97 5.22 4.33
N GLN A 225 -17.70 6.51 4.51
CA GLN A 225 -16.84 7.27 3.60
C GLN A 225 -15.46 6.63 3.48
N ALA A 226 -14.86 6.26 4.62
CA ALA A 226 -13.56 5.63 4.65
C ALA A 226 -13.55 4.26 3.93
N VAL A 227 -14.57 3.44 4.09
CA VAL A 227 -14.72 2.16 3.38
C VAL A 227 -14.84 2.37 1.85
N ILE A 228 -15.58 3.40 1.43
CA ILE A 228 -15.74 3.74 0.01
C ILE A 228 -14.43 4.23 -0.60
N GLU A 229 -13.70 5.11 0.08
CA GLU A 229 -12.38 5.59 -0.38
C GLU A 229 -11.40 4.44 -0.56
N GLN A 230 -11.44 3.50 0.33
CA GLN A 230 -10.62 2.33 0.22
C GLN A 230 -10.98 1.44 -0.97
N TYR A 231 -12.27 1.20 -1.19
CA TYR A 231 -12.74 0.48 -2.37
C TYR A 231 -12.28 1.18 -3.65
N ARG A 232 -12.41 2.50 -3.69
CA ARG A 232 -11.98 3.32 -4.82
C ARG A 232 -10.49 3.19 -5.07
N THR A 233 -9.67 3.33 -4.03
CA THR A 233 -8.20 3.22 -4.12
C THR A 233 -7.79 1.86 -4.62
N SER A 234 -8.36 0.80 -4.07
CA SER A 234 -8.03 -0.56 -4.45
C SER A 234 -8.51 -0.92 -5.86
N ASN A 235 -9.70 -0.48 -6.20
CA ASN A 235 -10.24 -0.67 -7.53
C ASN A 235 -9.44 0.11 -8.58
N THR A 236 -8.96 1.31 -8.23
CA THR A 236 -8.10 2.12 -9.10
C THR A 236 -6.75 1.46 -9.36
N SER A 237 -6.11 0.93 -8.31
CA SER A 237 -4.84 0.20 -8.44
C SER A 237 -4.99 -1.14 -9.16
N ALA A 238 -6.22 -1.68 -9.17
CA ALA A 238 -6.55 -2.94 -9.77
C ALA A 238 -7.04 -2.86 -11.23
N ARG A 239 -7.18 -1.68 -11.82
CA ARG A 239 -7.80 -1.49 -13.15
C ARG A 239 -6.82 -1.31 -14.27
N ASP A 240 -7.25 -1.80 -15.45
CA ASP A 240 -6.67 -1.55 -16.77
C ASP A 240 -7.14 -0.28 -17.44
N SER A 241 -8.36 0.13 -17.09
CA SER A 241 -9.04 1.27 -17.70
C SER A 241 -9.00 2.47 -16.76
N GLN A 242 -9.21 3.66 -17.34
CA GLN A 242 -9.35 4.88 -16.55
C GLN A 242 -10.40 4.72 -15.46
N THR A 243 -10.08 5.26 -14.29
CA THR A 243 -11.00 5.33 -13.15
C THR A 243 -12.28 6.07 -13.53
N PRO A 244 -13.46 5.55 -13.19
CA PRO A 244 -14.72 6.23 -13.44
C PRO A 244 -14.76 7.62 -12.79
N ARG A 245 -15.31 8.62 -13.50
CA ARG A 245 -15.40 10.00 -13.00
C ARG A 245 -16.13 10.10 -11.66
N TYR A 246 -17.17 9.29 -11.46
CA TYR A 246 -17.92 9.25 -10.20
C TYR A 246 -17.12 8.76 -8.99
N PHE A 247 -15.91 8.21 -9.18
CA PHE A 247 -15.00 7.93 -8.05
C PHE A 247 -14.39 9.20 -7.44
N GLN A 248 -14.46 10.32 -8.15
CA GLN A 248 -14.00 11.62 -7.65
C GLN A 248 -15.12 12.37 -6.90
N ASP A 249 -16.37 11.95 -7.12
CA ASP A 249 -17.51 12.61 -6.50
C ASP A 249 -17.55 12.26 -5.00
N ARG A 250 -17.75 13.28 -4.20
CA ARG A 250 -18.02 13.11 -2.77
C ARG A 250 -19.41 12.48 -2.61
N ILE A 251 -19.49 11.40 -1.86
CA ILE A 251 -20.78 10.83 -1.48
C ILE A 251 -21.22 11.59 -0.23
N GLU A 252 -22.34 12.30 -0.33
CA GLU A 252 -23.00 12.94 0.82
C GLU A 252 -24.01 11.92 1.40
N PHE A 253 -23.88 11.64 2.70
CA PHE A 253 -24.75 10.77 3.49
C PHE A 253 -25.67 11.59 4.40
#